data_7b4e9d86e20b67dca4e53a2880a6a3f2
#
_entry.id   7b4e9d86e20b67dca4e53a2880a6a3f2
#
_cell.length_a   1.000
_cell.length_b   1.000
_cell.length_c   1.000
_cell.angle_alpha   90.00
_cell.angle_beta   90.00
_cell.angle_gamma   90.00
#
_symmetry.space_group_name_H-M   'P 1'
#
loop_
_entity.id
_entity.type
_entity.pdbx_description
1 polymer ?
#
loop_
_entity_poly.entity_id
_entity_poly.type
_entity_poly.pdbx_seq_one_letter_code
_entity_poly.pdbx_strand_id
1 'polypeptide(L)' 'MKIRLTIGNEGRDIVLPDDSTVERLFASLTLLPDTHIILRRNVPISIDESLREGDEIKIIRVASGG' A
#
# COMPACT_ATOMS: atom_id res chain seq x y z
N MET A 1 2.72 9.74 10.20
CA MET A 1 3.47 9.89 8.94
C MET A 1 2.53 9.99 7.75
N LYS A 2 2.98 10.70 6.75
CA LYS A 2 2.19 10.93 5.54
C LYS A 2 2.82 10.16 4.38
N ILE A 3 2.02 9.41 3.66
CA ILE A 3 2.49 8.70 2.47
C ILE A 3 1.62 9.06 1.28
N ARG A 4 2.19 8.93 0.10
CA ARG A 4 1.46 9.14 -1.15
C ARG A 4 1.07 7.79 -1.71
N LEU A 5 -0.22 7.61 -1.91
CA LEU A 5 -0.79 6.35 -2.33
C LEU A 5 -1.42 6.48 -3.70
N THR A 6 -1.12 5.52 -4.58
CA THR A 6 -1.78 5.42 -5.88
C THR A 6 -2.47 4.07 -5.95
N ILE A 7 -3.78 4.10 -6.17
CA ILE A 7 -4.58 2.89 -6.39
C ILE A 7 -5.24 3.04 -7.74
N GLY A 8 -4.94 2.12 -8.65
CA GLY A 8 -5.41 2.25 -10.03
C GLY A 8 -4.86 3.53 -10.64
N ASN A 9 -5.74 4.44 -11.02
CA ASN A 9 -5.35 5.72 -11.60
C ASN A 9 -5.50 6.88 -10.62
N GLU A 10 -5.86 6.60 -9.37
CA GLU A 10 -6.07 7.66 -8.39
C GLU A 10 -4.93 7.77 -7.43
N GLY A 11 -4.39 9.00 -7.29
CA GLY A 11 -3.39 9.30 -6.29
C GLY A 11 -4.01 10.09 -5.14
N ARG A 12 -3.60 9.77 -3.93
CA ARG A 12 -4.03 10.51 -2.74
C ARG A 12 -2.96 10.44 -1.67
N ASP A 13 -3.00 11.40 -0.76
CA ASP A 13 -2.15 11.38 0.40
C ASP A 13 -2.94 10.79 1.57
N ILE A 14 -2.30 9.92 2.32
CA ILE A 14 -2.90 9.37 3.54
C ILE A 14 -1.96 9.54 4.71
N VAL A 15 -2.54 9.61 5.90
CA VAL A 15 -1.80 9.76 7.13
C VAL A 15 -1.97 8.47 7.93
N LEU A 16 -0.86 7.91 8.38
CA LEU A 16 -0.84 6.71 9.19
C LEU A 16 0.00 6.96 10.44
N PRO A 17 -0.23 6.19 11.52
CA PRO A 17 0.66 6.26 12.67
C PRO A 17 2.09 5.91 12.28
N ASP A 18 3.07 6.50 12.98
CA ASP A 18 4.46 6.16 12.77
C ASP A 18 4.66 4.65 12.98
N ASP A 19 5.62 4.09 12.27
CA ASP A 19 5.93 2.65 12.32
C ASP A 19 4.82 1.74 11.79
N SER A 20 3.91 2.29 10.99
CA SER A 20 2.91 1.45 10.34
C SER A 20 3.54 0.54 9.29
N THR A 21 2.99 -0.66 9.18
CA THR A 21 3.41 -1.62 8.16
C THR A 21 2.44 -1.60 6.98
N VAL A 22 2.82 -2.30 5.91
CA VAL A 22 1.94 -2.49 4.76
C VAL A 22 0.63 -3.16 5.18
N GLU A 23 0.70 -4.12 6.09
CA GLU A 23 -0.49 -4.78 6.61
C GLU A 23 -1.46 -3.78 7.21
N ARG A 24 -0.93 -2.82 7.98
CA ARG A 24 -1.75 -1.76 8.57
C ARG A 24 -2.41 -0.91 7.50
N LEU A 25 -1.66 -0.60 6.44
CA LEU A 25 -2.19 0.17 5.33
C LEU A 25 -3.36 -0.56 4.68
N PHE A 26 -3.19 -1.86 4.38
CA PHE A 26 -4.26 -2.64 3.79
C PHE A 26 -5.49 -2.69 4.70
N ALA A 27 -5.27 -2.86 6.00
CA ALA A 27 -6.38 -2.87 6.95
C ALA A 27 -7.14 -1.55 6.96
N SER A 28 -6.42 -0.43 6.92
CA SER A 28 -7.06 0.89 6.93
C SER A 28 -7.86 1.16 5.66
N LEU A 29 -7.48 0.54 4.55
CA LEU A 29 -8.16 0.68 3.27
C LEU A 29 -9.19 -0.43 3.02
N THR A 30 -9.29 -1.37 3.93
CA THR A 30 -10.17 -2.53 3.80
C THR A 30 -9.85 -3.34 2.54
N LEU A 31 -8.55 -3.51 2.27
CA LEU A 31 -8.08 -4.28 1.14
C LEU A 31 -7.53 -5.62 1.59
N LEU A 32 -7.66 -6.63 0.73
CA LEU A 32 -7.15 -7.97 1.01
C LEU A 32 -5.77 -8.14 0.38
N PRO A 33 -4.77 -8.59 1.16
CA PRO A 33 -3.44 -8.82 0.60
C PRO A 33 -3.40 -9.85 -0.52
N ASP A 34 -4.34 -10.80 -0.50
CA ASP A 34 -4.38 -11.88 -1.50
C ASP A 34 -4.75 -11.39 -2.89
N THR A 35 -5.41 -10.24 -2.98
CA THR A 35 -5.91 -9.74 -4.25
C THR A 35 -5.21 -8.47 -4.71
N HIS A 36 -4.21 -8.02 -3.96
CA HIS A 36 -3.49 -6.79 -4.27
C HIS A 36 -1.99 -6.98 -4.13
N ILE A 37 -1.25 -6.29 -4.97
CA ILE A 37 0.21 -6.21 -4.89
C ILE A 37 0.56 -4.79 -4.52
N ILE A 38 1.50 -4.64 -3.59
CA ILE A 38 1.96 -3.34 -3.17
C ILE A 38 3.39 -3.11 -3.65
N LEU A 39 3.62 -1.94 -4.21
CA LEU A 39 4.91 -1.56 -4.75
C LEU A 39 5.41 -0.30 -4.06
N ARG A 40 6.68 -0.28 -3.73
CA ARG A 40 7.38 0.92 -3.29
C ARG A 40 8.40 1.26 -4.37
N ARG A 41 8.22 2.43 -5.03
CA ARG A 41 9.08 2.83 -6.14
C ARG A 41 9.22 1.72 -7.19
N ASN A 42 8.08 1.13 -7.55
CA ASN A 42 7.98 0.07 -8.55
C ASN A 42 8.63 -1.25 -8.15
N VAL A 43 8.96 -1.43 -6.86
CA VAL A 43 9.51 -2.69 -6.35
C VAL A 43 8.48 -3.32 -5.42
N PRO A 44 8.08 -4.57 -5.66
CA PRO A 44 7.14 -5.25 -4.77
C PRO A 44 7.71 -5.37 -3.35
N ILE A 45 6.87 -5.13 -2.37
CA ILE A 45 7.25 -5.28 -0.97
C ILE A 45 6.22 -6.15 -0.26
N SER A 46 6.62 -6.75 0.86
CA SER A 46 5.74 -7.64 1.60
C SER A 46 4.87 -6.88 2.59
N ILE A 47 3.85 -7.56 3.11
CA ILE A 47 2.95 -6.94 4.09
C ILE A 47 3.63 -6.62 5.41
N ASP A 48 4.77 -7.24 5.68
CA ASP A 48 5.53 -7.00 6.89
C ASP A 48 6.44 -5.78 6.81
N GLU A 49 6.56 -5.21 5.63
CA GLU A 49 7.47 -4.09 5.41
C GLU A 49 6.97 -2.84 6.12
N SER A 50 7.89 -2.13 6.76
CA SER A 50 7.56 -0.87 7.43
C SER A 50 7.47 0.26 6.43
N LEU A 51 6.50 1.13 6.62
CA LEU A 51 6.34 2.33 5.81
C LEU A 51 7.06 3.50 6.46
N ARG A 52 7.43 4.48 5.66
CA ARG A 52 8.18 5.66 6.12
C ARG A 52 7.53 6.94 5.63
N GLU A 53 7.81 8.02 6.34
CA GLU A 53 7.35 9.33 5.94
C GLU A 53 7.76 9.65 4.51
N GLY A 54 6.81 10.09 3.70
CA GLY A 54 7.09 10.47 2.31
C GLY A 54 7.14 9.31 1.33
N ASP A 55 6.85 8.08 1.77
CA ASP A 55 6.87 6.93 0.86
C ASP A 55 5.86 7.12 -0.28
N GLU A 56 6.27 6.68 -1.46
CA GLU A 56 5.38 6.60 -2.62
C GLU A 56 5.01 5.15 -2.83
N ILE A 57 3.74 4.85 -2.58
CA ILE A 57 3.23 3.48 -2.59
C ILE A 57 2.21 3.34 -3.71
N LYS A 58 2.29 2.25 -4.44
CA LYS A 58 1.33 1.92 -5.48
C LYS A 58 0.70 0.58 -5.16
N ILE A 59 -0.60 0.51 -5.24
CA ILE A 59 -1.34 -0.74 -5.02
C ILE A 59 -2.01 -1.13 -6.34
N ILE A 60 -1.76 -2.36 -6.75
CA ILE A 60 -2.32 -2.92 -7.98
C ILE A 60 -3.22 -4.09 -7.60
N ARG A 61 -4.42 -4.07 -8.12
CA ARG A 61 -5.32 -5.20 -7.95
C ARG A 61 -4.96 -6.27 -8.96
N VAL A 62 -4.73 -7.48 -8.47
CA VAL A 62 -4.50 -8.63 -9.34
C VAL A 62 -5.78 -9.42 -9.45
N ALA A 63 -6.16 -9.73 -10.68
CA ALA A 63 -7.31 -10.57 -10.90
C ALA A 63 -6.95 -11.98 -10.45
N SER A 64 -7.66 -12.49 -9.47
CA SER A 64 -7.56 -13.91 -9.17
C SER A 64 -8.15 -14.64 -10.38
N GLY A 65 -7.33 -15.41 -11.06
CA GLY A 65 -7.79 -16.14 -12.21
C GLY A 65 -8.89 -17.11 -11.84
N GLY A 66 -10.06 -16.72 -12.03
CA GLY A 66 -11.19 -17.59 -11.74
C GLY A 66 -12.26 -17.23 -12.67
#